data_ac4249bfb864b22ca3b99d718aca80d7
#
_entry.id   ac4249bfb864b22ca3b99d718aca80d7
#
_cell.length_a   1.000
_cell.length_b   1.000
_cell.length_c   1.000
_cell.angle_alpha   90.00
_cell.angle_beta   90.00
_cell.angle_gamma   90.00
#
_symmetry.space_group_name_H-M   'P 1'
#
loop_
_entity.id
_entity.type
_entity.pdbx_description
1 polymer ?
#
loop_
_entity_poly.entity_id
_entity_poly.type
_entity_poly.pdbx_seq_one_letter_code
_entity_poly.pdbx_strand_id
1 'polypeptide(L)'
;EAHASVTPSHWREEAEARRANKPWLRFSQQVAMAMLDRMEQLGLTQKKLAELMGCSQQYISKVLKGRENLSIETIFKIEDALQLHILPKMVEMV
;
A
#
# COMPACT_ATOMS: atom_id res chain seq x y z
N GLU A 1 -2.47 13.15 30.27
CA GLU A 1 -2.86 13.41 29.93
C GLU A 1 -3.02 13.99 29.77
N ALA A 2 -2.88 14.07 30.15
CA ALA A 2 -3.21 14.50 29.82
C ALA A 2 -3.48 15.12 29.63
N HIS A 3 -3.58 15.28 29.78
CA HIS A 3 -4.03 15.88 29.34
C HIS A 3 -4.22 16.72 28.99
N ALA A 4 -4.57 16.26 29.35
CA ALA A 4 -5.42 17.41 29.18
C ALA A 4 -4.62 18.66 28.95
N SER A 5 -3.52 18.74 29.52
CA SER A 5 -2.62 19.87 29.33
C SER A 5 -1.94 19.87 27.96
N VAL A 6 -2.06 18.78 27.24
CA VAL A 6 -1.47 18.68 25.92
C VAL A 6 -2.31 19.49 24.94
N THR A 7 -1.67 20.41 24.23
CA THR A 7 -2.39 21.22 23.26
C THR A 7 -2.76 20.39 22.05
N PRO A 8 -3.93 20.67 21.43
CA PRO A 8 -4.32 19.90 20.24
C PRO A 8 -3.32 20.00 19.09
N SER A 9 -2.71 21.17 18.92
CA SER A 9 -1.75 21.35 17.83
C SER A 9 -0.51 20.50 18.04
N HIS A 10 0.01 20.45 19.25
CA HIS A 10 1.17 19.61 19.56
C HIS A 10 0.86 18.15 19.34
N TRP A 11 -0.30 17.72 19.82
CA TRP A 11 -0.73 16.33 19.65
C TRP A 11 -0.81 15.99 18.17
N ARG A 12 -1.36 16.89 17.38
CA ARG A 12 -1.54 16.65 15.96
C ARG A 12 -0.20 16.54 15.25
N GLU A 13 0.75 17.38 15.60
CA GLU A 13 2.07 17.35 14.99
C GLU A 13 2.75 16.01 15.26
N GLU A 14 2.65 15.52 16.48
CA GLU A 14 3.25 14.24 16.81
C GLU A 14 2.57 13.09 16.05
N ALA A 15 1.27 13.16 15.93
CA ALA A 15 0.53 12.14 15.22
C ALA A 15 0.91 12.11 13.76
N GLU A 16 1.08 13.27 13.16
CA GLU A 16 1.47 13.35 11.75
C GLU A 16 2.89 12.85 11.54
N ALA A 17 3.81 13.17 12.45
CA ALA A 17 5.17 12.68 12.34
C ALA A 17 5.22 11.16 12.43
N ARG A 18 4.48 10.59 13.37
CA ARG A 18 4.43 9.14 13.50
C ARG A 18 3.80 8.48 12.29
N ARG A 19 2.78 9.14 11.73
CA ARG A 19 2.11 8.59 10.55
C ARG A 19 3.07 8.54 9.36
N ALA A 20 3.90 9.57 9.21
CA ALA A 20 4.85 9.61 8.10
C ALA A 20 5.92 8.53 8.21
N ASN A 21 6.16 8.03 9.44
CA ASN A 21 7.19 7.03 9.67
C ASN A 21 6.62 5.64 9.94
N LYS A 22 5.33 5.43 9.72
CA LYS A 22 4.72 4.14 10.00
C LYS A 22 5.24 3.08 9.04
N PRO A 23 5.47 1.86 9.55
CA PRO A 23 5.94 0.77 8.69
C PRO A 23 5.01 0.45 7.53
N TRP A 24 3.68 0.59 7.73
CA TRP A 24 2.75 0.28 6.65
C TRP A 24 2.91 1.26 5.48
N LEU A 25 3.32 2.49 5.78
CA LEU A 25 3.52 3.47 4.71
C LEU A 25 4.74 3.11 3.88
N ARG A 26 5.82 2.68 4.53
CA ARG A 26 6.99 2.19 3.81
C ARG A 26 6.64 0.97 2.98
N PHE A 27 5.86 0.10 3.57
CA PHE A 27 5.43 -1.11 2.86
C PHE A 27 4.63 -0.74 1.62
N SER A 28 3.70 0.20 1.76
CA SER A 28 2.91 0.67 0.63
C SER A 28 3.78 1.24 -0.48
N GLN A 29 4.82 1.99 -0.11
CA GLN A 29 5.75 2.54 -1.08
C GLN A 29 6.54 1.44 -1.80
N GLN A 30 6.98 0.44 -1.05
CA GLN A 30 7.71 -0.67 -1.65
C GLN A 30 6.82 -1.47 -2.58
N VAL A 31 5.56 -1.69 -2.19
CA VAL A 31 4.61 -2.37 -3.05
C VAL A 31 4.40 -1.59 -4.33
N ALA A 32 4.22 -0.27 -4.23
CA ALA A 32 4.03 0.57 -5.40
C ALA A 32 5.21 0.46 -6.36
N MET A 33 6.43 0.48 -5.84
CA MET A 33 7.62 0.37 -6.67
C MET A 33 7.70 -0.99 -7.35
N ALA A 34 7.42 -2.05 -6.62
CA ALA A 34 7.42 -3.39 -7.19
C ALA A 34 6.36 -3.53 -8.27
N MET A 35 5.19 -2.94 -8.04
CA MET A 35 4.12 -2.96 -9.03
C MET A 35 4.53 -2.24 -10.32
N LEU A 36 5.12 -1.06 -10.18
CA LEU A 36 5.54 -0.31 -11.36
C LEU A 36 6.58 -1.08 -12.16
N ASP A 37 7.56 -1.67 -11.48
CA ASP A 37 8.57 -2.47 -12.16
C ASP A 37 7.94 -3.64 -12.90
N ARG A 38 7.05 -4.34 -12.23
CA ARG A 38 6.43 -5.52 -12.82
C ARG A 38 5.52 -5.14 -13.98
N MET A 39 4.76 -4.07 -13.82
CA MET A 39 3.92 -3.58 -14.90
C MET A 39 4.73 -3.26 -16.14
N GLU A 40 5.90 -2.64 -15.93
CA GLU A 40 6.77 -2.32 -17.06
C GLU A 40 7.26 -3.60 -17.73
N GLN A 41 7.69 -4.59 -16.95
CA GLN A 41 8.14 -5.86 -17.50
C GLN A 41 7.07 -6.56 -18.31
N LEU A 42 5.82 -6.47 -17.85
CA LEU A 42 4.71 -7.15 -18.50
C LEU A 42 4.02 -6.30 -19.56
N GLY A 43 4.38 -5.02 -19.66
CA GLY A 43 3.73 -4.12 -20.59
C GLY A 43 2.29 -3.83 -20.23
N LEU A 44 1.97 -3.81 -18.92
CA LEU A 44 0.61 -3.59 -18.46
C LEU A 44 0.36 -2.11 -18.20
N THR A 45 -0.83 -1.65 -18.61
CA THR A 45 -1.29 -0.30 -18.28
C THR A 45 -2.06 -0.35 -16.97
N GLN A 46 -2.27 0.83 -16.37
CA GLN A 46 -3.10 0.92 -15.17
C GLN A 46 -4.52 0.45 -15.43
N LYS A 47 -5.03 0.76 -16.60
CA LYS A 47 -6.38 0.34 -16.97
C LYS A 47 -6.48 -1.19 -17.01
N LYS A 48 -5.50 -1.82 -17.62
CA LYS A 48 -5.51 -3.28 -17.73
C LYS A 48 -5.35 -3.93 -16.36
N LEU A 49 -4.47 -3.38 -15.54
CA LEU A 49 -4.30 -3.92 -14.19
C LEU A 49 -5.58 -3.79 -13.39
N ALA A 50 -6.28 -2.65 -13.54
CA ALA A 50 -7.55 -2.46 -12.84
C ALA A 50 -8.56 -3.53 -13.26
N GLU A 51 -8.60 -3.85 -14.54
CA GLU A 51 -9.48 -4.90 -15.03
C GLU A 51 -9.13 -6.25 -14.40
N LEU A 52 -7.84 -6.56 -14.36
CA LEU A 52 -7.40 -7.83 -13.78
C LEU A 52 -7.72 -7.95 -12.30
N MET A 53 -7.65 -6.83 -11.59
CA MET A 53 -7.92 -6.82 -10.16
C MET A 53 -9.38 -6.58 -9.82
N GLY A 54 -10.20 -6.24 -10.81
CA GLY A 54 -11.62 -5.98 -10.55
C GLY A 54 -11.86 -4.69 -9.79
N CYS A 55 -11.05 -3.67 -10.02
CA CYS A 55 -11.21 -2.39 -9.35
C CYS A 55 -11.10 -1.27 -10.36
N SER A 56 -11.23 -0.03 -9.89
CA SER A 56 -11.18 1.13 -10.77
C SER A 56 -9.73 1.50 -11.08
N GLN A 57 -9.55 2.15 -12.22
CA GLN A 57 -8.23 2.67 -12.59
C GLN A 57 -7.79 3.75 -11.60
N GLN A 58 -8.74 4.52 -11.08
CA GLN A 58 -8.43 5.54 -10.07
C GLN A 58 -7.83 4.92 -8.82
N TYR A 59 -8.35 3.76 -8.42
CA TYR A 59 -7.80 3.08 -7.26
C TYR A 59 -6.38 2.59 -7.53
N ILE A 60 -6.13 2.05 -8.71
CA ILE A 60 -4.78 1.64 -9.08
C ILE A 60 -3.83 2.84 -9.02
N SER A 61 -4.27 3.98 -9.52
CA SER A 61 -3.46 5.19 -9.48
C SER A 61 -3.12 5.57 -8.04
N LYS A 62 -4.09 5.45 -7.12
CA LYS A 62 -3.85 5.72 -5.71
C LYS A 62 -2.82 4.77 -5.12
N VAL A 63 -2.97 3.49 -5.42
CA VAL A 63 -2.04 2.48 -4.89
C VAL A 63 -0.63 2.77 -5.37
N LEU A 64 -0.48 3.15 -6.64
CA LEU A 64 0.84 3.39 -7.20
C LEU A 64 1.51 4.64 -6.66
N LYS A 65 0.77 5.51 -5.97
CA LYS A 65 1.36 6.65 -5.30
C LYS A 65 2.06 6.26 -4.01
N GLY A 66 1.82 5.03 -3.52
CA GLY A 66 2.54 4.52 -2.37
C GLY A 66 2.08 5.07 -1.04
N ARG A 67 0.83 5.50 -0.93
CA ARG A 67 0.31 6.08 0.31
C ARG A 67 -0.94 5.37 0.81
N GLU A 68 -1.38 4.33 0.13
CA GLU A 68 -2.59 3.62 0.52
C GLU A 68 -2.30 2.62 1.63
N ASN A 69 -3.22 2.56 2.58
CA ASN A 69 -3.19 1.49 3.58
C ASN A 69 -3.84 0.28 2.95
N LEU A 70 -3.01 -0.60 2.41
CA LEU A 70 -3.48 -1.73 1.62
C LEU A 70 -4.06 -2.80 2.51
N SER A 71 -5.25 -3.28 2.15
CA SER A 71 -5.81 -4.43 2.83
C SER A 71 -5.09 -5.69 2.36
N ILE A 72 -5.19 -6.72 3.17
CA ILE A 72 -4.58 -8.00 2.81
C ILE A 72 -5.21 -8.53 1.54
N GLU A 73 -6.52 -8.36 1.40
CA GLU A 73 -7.19 -8.80 0.18
C GLU A 73 -6.62 -8.10 -1.05
N THR A 74 -6.39 -6.80 -0.95
CA THR A 74 -5.82 -6.05 -2.07
C THR A 74 -4.42 -6.54 -2.39
N ILE A 75 -3.62 -6.84 -1.37
CA ILE A 75 -2.26 -7.35 -1.59
C ILE A 75 -2.31 -8.68 -2.34
N PHE A 76 -3.21 -9.57 -1.93
CA PHE A 76 -3.35 -10.84 -2.64
C PHE A 76 -3.76 -10.64 -4.09
N LYS A 77 -4.64 -9.68 -4.36
CA LYS A 77 -5.05 -9.37 -5.73
C LYS A 77 -3.88 -8.87 -6.55
N ILE A 78 -3.03 -8.04 -5.94
CA ILE A 78 -1.83 -7.54 -6.62
C ILE A 78 -0.89 -8.70 -6.95
N GLU A 79 -0.65 -9.57 -5.97
CA GLU A 79 0.23 -10.72 -6.18
C GLU A 79 -0.26 -11.59 -7.32
N ASP A 80 -1.57 -11.82 -7.34
CA ASP A 80 -2.15 -12.69 -8.34
C ASP A 80 -2.10 -12.05 -9.73
N ALA A 81 -2.48 -10.78 -9.82
CA ALA A 81 -2.55 -10.10 -11.11
C ALA A 81 -1.18 -9.90 -11.74
N LEU A 82 -0.18 -9.62 -10.93
CA LEU A 82 1.16 -9.32 -11.42
C LEU A 82 2.15 -10.46 -11.24
N GLN A 83 1.72 -11.55 -10.64
CA GLN A 83 2.58 -12.69 -10.35
C GLN A 83 3.80 -12.25 -9.56
N LEU A 84 3.54 -11.55 -8.48
CA LEU A 84 4.55 -11.06 -7.55
C LEU A 84 4.42 -11.76 -6.22
N HIS A 85 5.52 -11.85 -5.49
CA HIS A 85 5.52 -12.33 -4.11
C HIS A 85 5.78 -11.13 -3.21
N ILE A 86 4.74 -10.70 -2.52
CA ILE A 86 4.81 -9.55 -1.63
C ILE A 86 4.81 -9.99 -0.17
N LEU A 87 3.88 -10.88 0.19
CA LEU A 87 3.76 -11.34 1.56
C LEU A 87 4.61 -12.58 1.79
N PRO A 88 5.17 -12.72 3.00
CA PRO A 88 5.92 -13.92 3.32
C PRO A 88 5.01 -15.14 3.35
N LYS A 89 5.59 -16.30 3.13
CA LYS A 89 4.83 -17.55 3.08
C LYS A 89 4.65 -18.11 4.47
N MET A 90 3.81 -17.47 5.25
CA MET A 90 3.54 -17.97 6.59
C MET A 90 2.72 -19.24 6.60
N VAL A 91 1.99 -19.49 5.50
CA VAL A 91 1.12 -20.65 5.41
C VAL A 91 1.90 -21.94 5.53
N GLU A 92 3.16 -21.92 5.18
CA GLU A 92 4.00 -23.11 5.27
C GLU A 92 4.18 -23.59 6.70
N MET A 93 3.85 -22.74 7.65
CA MET A 93 3.93 -23.11 9.07
C MET A 93 2.77 -23.97 9.53
N VAL A 94 1.77 -24.11 8.74
CA VAL A 94 0.56 -24.85 9.08
C VAL A 94 0.67 -26.30 8.71
#